data_53635d25f0e7588f467d0524eec9294e
#
_entry.id   53635d25f0e7588f467d0524eec9294e
#
_cell.length_a   1.000
_cell.length_b   1.000
_cell.length_c   1.000
_cell.angle_alpha   90.00
_cell.angle_beta   90.00
_cell.angle_gamma   90.00
#
_symmetry.space_group_name_H-M   'P 1'
#
loop_
_entity.id
_entity.type
_entity.pdbx_description
1 polymer ?
#
loop_
_entity_poly.entity_id
_entity_poly.type
_entity_poly.pdbx_seq_one_letter_code
_entity_poly.pdbx_strand_id
1 'polypeptide(L)'
;ENILLFEIALHFGTFLATIIIFREDILNTIKGFFLGLKDFKNANENDEGFRIAFMVIIASIPVAIVGFFLEKYLSDLPLHRIGLNLIITGSILLLTKNTDKIPIKKDVFSTTYYNVLMIGIAQALAVFPGISRSGMTISVALFLGLNRDFAGRFSFLISLPAIFGALILSLKNLKDLKSFDISYAVIGLITSFVFGIIALKFLMSFLRKGKFFHFGFYCMIVGIAVYLYFITVAVN
;
A
#
# COMPACT_ATOMS: atom_id res chain seq x y z
N GLU A 1 -1.07 -12.12 -22.67
CA GLU A 1 -1.39 -13.15 -21.64
C GLU A 1 -0.16 -13.56 -20.85
N ASN A 2 0.99 -13.80 -21.48
CA ASN A 2 2.25 -14.12 -20.81
C ASN A 2 2.72 -13.04 -19.85
N ILE A 3 2.52 -11.76 -20.18
CA ILE A 3 2.86 -10.62 -19.35
C ILE A 3 1.97 -10.60 -18.10
N LEU A 4 0.66 -10.85 -18.24
CA LEU A 4 -0.28 -10.82 -17.14
C LEU A 4 0.03 -11.89 -16.08
N LEU A 5 0.36 -13.12 -16.49
CA LEU A 5 0.72 -14.18 -15.54
C LEU A 5 2.03 -13.85 -14.80
N PHE A 6 3.01 -13.26 -15.49
CA PHE A 6 4.24 -12.79 -14.88
C PHE A 6 3.98 -11.68 -13.86
N GLU A 7 3.13 -10.70 -14.19
CA GLU A 7 2.72 -9.64 -13.26
C GLU A 7 2.01 -10.19 -12.04
N ILE A 8 1.08 -11.15 -12.21
CA ILE A 8 0.40 -11.84 -11.10
C ILE A 8 1.43 -12.52 -10.19
N ALA A 9 2.42 -13.22 -10.76
CA ALA A 9 3.46 -13.90 -10.00
C ALA A 9 4.31 -12.91 -9.18
N LEU A 10 4.68 -11.75 -9.76
CA LEU A 10 5.39 -10.68 -9.07
C LEU A 10 4.57 -10.10 -7.90
N HIS A 11 3.29 -9.82 -8.15
CA HIS A 11 2.40 -9.31 -7.10
C HIS A 11 2.17 -10.33 -6.00
N PHE A 12 2.04 -11.61 -6.33
CA PHE A 12 1.88 -12.67 -5.35
C PHE A 12 3.14 -12.87 -4.51
N GLY A 13 4.34 -12.77 -5.10
CA GLY A 13 5.60 -12.83 -4.37
C GLY A 13 5.73 -11.69 -3.35
N THR A 14 5.42 -10.46 -3.73
CA THR A 14 5.44 -9.31 -2.79
C THR A 14 4.32 -9.39 -1.74
N PHE A 15 3.16 -9.95 -2.08
CA PHE A 15 2.07 -10.24 -1.14
C PHE A 15 2.52 -11.24 -0.07
N LEU A 16 3.16 -12.35 -0.46
CA LEU A 16 3.72 -13.32 0.48
C LEU A 16 4.81 -12.70 1.36
N ALA A 17 5.67 -11.85 0.81
CA ALA A 17 6.67 -11.12 1.58
C ALA A 17 6.04 -10.26 2.68
N THR A 18 4.94 -9.58 2.35
CA THR A 18 4.16 -8.77 3.31
C THR A 18 3.56 -9.64 4.40
N ILE A 19 2.96 -10.78 4.05
CA ILE A 19 2.40 -11.72 5.03
C ILE A 19 3.48 -12.21 6.00
N ILE A 20 4.65 -12.58 5.51
CA ILE A 20 5.72 -13.10 6.36
C ILE A 20 6.27 -12.03 7.30
N ILE A 21 6.49 -10.82 6.81
CA ILE A 21 7.03 -9.72 7.64
C ILE A 21 6.04 -9.31 8.74
N PHE A 22 4.74 -9.26 8.43
CA PHE A 22 3.70 -8.82 9.36
C PHE A 22 2.83 -9.97 9.91
N ARG A 23 3.36 -11.20 9.88
CA ARG A 23 2.63 -12.40 10.30
C ARG A 23 2.04 -12.31 11.71
N GLU A 24 2.77 -11.72 12.65
CA GLU A 24 2.33 -11.57 14.04
C GLU A 24 1.16 -10.57 14.13
N ASP A 25 1.27 -9.44 13.45
CA ASP A 25 0.18 -8.46 13.36
C ASP A 25 -1.06 -9.07 12.71
N ILE A 26 -0.89 -9.82 11.61
CA ILE A 26 -1.98 -10.49 10.89
C ILE A 26 -2.66 -11.54 11.78
N LEU A 27 -1.88 -12.41 12.42
CA LEU A 27 -2.43 -13.45 13.29
C LEU A 27 -3.17 -12.87 14.49
N ASN A 28 -2.61 -11.82 15.11
CA ASN A 28 -3.25 -11.12 16.21
C ASN A 28 -4.55 -10.44 15.76
N THR A 29 -4.53 -9.80 14.58
CA THR A 29 -5.70 -9.16 13.98
C THR A 29 -6.81 -10.18 13.69
N ILE A 30 -6.47 -11.33 13.11
CA ILE A 30 -7.45 -12.40 12.81
C ILE A 30 -8.01 -12.99 14.12
N LYS A 31 -7.14 -13.34 15.06
CA LYS A 31 -7.58 -13.89 16.36
C LYS A 31 -8.45 -12.90 17.12
N GLY A 32 -8.01 -11.65 17.23
CA GLY A 32 -8.76 -10.58 17.88
C GLY A 32 -10.13 -10.39 17.25
N PHE A 33 -10.23 -10.39 15.91
CA PHE A 33 -11.49 -10.26 15.22
C PHE A 33 -12.49 -11.34 15.64
N PHE A 34 -12.12 -12.62 15.58
CA PHE A 34 -13.04 -13.72 15.94
C PHE A 34 -13.38 -13.75 17.41
N LEU A 35 -12.44 -13.44 18.30
CA LEU A 35 -12.69 -13.40 19.74
C LEU A 35 -13.57 -12.20 20.13
N GLY A 36 -13.32 -11.05 19.53
CA GLY A 36 -14.03 -9.81 19.84
C GLY A 36 -15.46 -9.73 19.30
N LEU A 37 -15.86 -10.62 18.37
CA LEU A 37 -17.25 -10.69 17.89
C LEU A 37 -18.24 -11.04 19.00
N LYS A 38 -17.79 -11.68 20.10
CA LYS A 38 -18.65 -12.07 21.23
C LYS A 38 -18.97 -10.89 22.17
N ASP A 39 -18.04 -9.95 22.32
CA ASP A 39 -18.21 -8.74 23.13
C ASP A 39 -17.53 -7.55 22.42
N PHE A 40 -18.23 -7.01 21.46
CA PHE A 40 -17.73 -5.96 20.56
C PHE A 40 -17.22 -4.73 21.32
N LYS A 41 -17.95 -4.24 22.32
CA LYS A 41 -17.61 -3.02 23.03
C LYS A 41 -16.31 -3.21 23.82
N ASN A 42 -16.23 -4.25 24.61
CA ASN A 42 -15.05 -4.54 25.42
C ASN A 42 -13.83 -4.86 24.54
N ALA A 43 -14.00 -5.65 23.48
CA ALA A 43 -12.91 -5.96 22.55
C ALA A 43 -12.39 -4.70 21.82
N ASN A 44 -13.27 -3.81 21.39
CA ASN A 44 -12.87 -2.57 20.72
C ASN A 44 -12.08 -1.62 21.65
N GLU A 45 -12.32 -1.65 22.93
CA GLU A 45 -11.64 -0.83 23.93
C GLU A 45 -10.33 -1.46 24.44
N ASN A 46 -10.22 -2.79 24.48
CA ASN A 46 -9.17 -3.50 25.18
C ASN A 46 -8.36 -4.50 24.36
N ASP A 47 -8.84 -4.90 23.17
CA ASP A 47 -8.13 -5.85 22.28
C ASP A 47 -7.55 -5.13 21.07
N GLU A 48 -6.22 -5.05 20.99
CA GLU A 48 -5.51 -4.39 19.88
C GLU A 48 -5.81 -5.08 18.53
N GLY A 49 -5.83 -6.41 18.49
CA GLY A 49 -6.08 -7.17 17.28
C GLY A 49 -7.48 -6.93 16.73
N PHE A 50 -8.51 -6.95 17.60
CA PHE A 50 -9.89 -6.65 17.19
C PHE A 50 -10.02 -5.23 16.65
N ARG A 51 -9.43 -4.26 17.35
CA ARG A 51 -9.46 -2.86 16.94
C ARG A 51 -8.79 -2.64 15.60
N ILE A 52 -7.62 -3.25 15.37
CA ILE A 52 -6.93 -3.19 14.08
C ILE A 52 -7.78 -3.84 12.99
N ALA A 53 -8.40 -5.00 13.23
CA ALA A 53 -9.28 -5.65 12.25
C ALA A 53 -10.40 -4.72 11.79
N PHE A 54 -11.05 -4.06 12.73
CA PHE A 54 -12.14 -3.12 12.43
C PHE A 54 -11.64 -1.88 11.67
N MET A 55 -10.45 -1.37 12.05
CA MET A 55 -9.79 -0.28 11.32
C MET A 55 -9.43 -0.70 9.88
N VAL A 56 -8.94 -1.92 9.67
CA VAL A 56 -8.63 -2.45 8.33
C VAL A 56 -9.89 -2.51 7.46
N ILE A 57 -11.01 -2.96 8.00
CA ILE A 57 -12.29 -2.98 7.28
C ILE A 57 -12.69 -1.56 6.85
N ILE A 58 -12.69 -0.60 7.78
CA ILE A 58 -13.08 0.80 7.51
C ILE A 58 -12.16 1.41 6.45
N ALA A 59 -10.83 1.25 6.58
CA ALA A 59 -9.86 1.80 5.64
C ALA A 59 -9.94 1.16 4.24
N SER A 60 -10.45 -0.07 4.15
CA SER A 60 -10.60 -0.79 2.88
C SER A 60 -11.84 -0.36 2.07
N ILE A 61 -12.85 0.24 2.71
CA ILE A 61 -14.08 0.66 2.02
C ILE A 61 -13.80 1.67 0.89
N PRO A 62 -13.06 2.78 1.10
CA PRO A 62 -12.82 3.74 0.03
C PRO A 62 -12.11 3.15 -1.18
N VAL A 63 -11.08 2.32 -0.96
CA VAL A 63 -10.33 1.71 -2.07
C VAL A 63 -11.15 0.66 -2.81
N ALA A 64 -12.04 -0.07 -2.13
CA ALA A 64 -12.94 -1.02 -2.77
C ALA A 64 -13.94 -0.30 -3.69
N ILE A 65 -14.50 0.81 -3.24
CA ILE A 65 -15.42 1.64 -4.03
C ILE A 65 -14.67 2.20 -5.26
N VAL A 66 -13.54 2.86 -5.05
CA VAL A 66 -12.78 3.50 -6.14
C VAL A 66 -12.25 2.45 -7.12
N GLY A 67 -11.71 1.33 -6.64
CA GLY A 67 -11.22 0.24 -7.48
C GLY A 67 -12.31 -0.33 -8.38
N PHE A 68 -13.50 -0.59 -7.82
CA PHE A 68 -14.62 -1.14 -8.59
C PHE A 68 -15.13 -0.20 -9.70
N PHE A 69 -15.23 1.10 -9.42
CA PHE A 69 -15.78 2.06 -10.39
C PHE A 69 -14.75 2.59 -11.38
N LEU A 70 -13.46 2.66 -11.02
CA LEU A 70 -12.44 3.32 -11.82
C LEU A 70 -11.50 2.36 -12.57
N GLU A 71 -11.60 1.04 -12.38
CA GLU A 71 -10.73 0.06 -13.02
C GLU A 71 -10.61 0.27 -14.54
N LYS A 72 -11.74 0.50 -15.21
CA LYS A 72 -11.78 0.72 -16.66
C LYS A 72 -11.14 2.02 -17.14
N TYR A 73 -11.06 3.03 -16.27
CA TYR A 73 -10.50 4.35 -16.64
C TYR A 73 -9.01 4.48 -16.34
N LEU A 74 -8.47 3.56 -15.55
CA LEU A 74 -7.08 3.63 -15.08
C LEU A 74 -6.10 3.01 -16.09
N SER A 75 -6.54 2.07 -16.92
CA SER A 75 -5.74 1.40 -17.95
C SER A 75 -5.29 2.34 -19.08
N ASP A 76 -6.05 3.41 -19.36
CA ASP A 76 -5.83 4.29 -20.51
C ASP A 76 -5.12 5.60 -20.16
N LEU A 77 -4.50 5.67 -18.96
CA LEU A 77 -3.84 6.90 -18.53
C LEU A 77 -2.54 7.14 -19.33
N PRO A 78 -2.34 8.34 -19.90
CA PRO A 78 -1.11 8.69 -20.59
C PRO A 78 0.11 8.59 -19.68
N LEU A 79 1.23 8.07 -20.20
CA LEU A 79 2.44 7.79 -19.43
C LEU A 79 3.05 9.03 -18.75
N HIS A 80 2.92 10.22 -19.34
CA HIS A 80 3.37 11.46 -18.70
C HIS A 80 2.66 11.75 -17.38
N ARG A 81 1.39 11.30 -17.22
CA ARG A 81 0.66 11.43 -15.95
C ARG A 81 1.26 10.60 -14.83
N ILE A 82 1.89 9.46 -15.16
CA ILE A 82 2.62 8.66 -14.19
C ILE A 82 3.76 9.47 -13.58
N GLY A 83 4.51 10.22 -14.42
CA GLY A 83 5.55 11.13 -13.97
C GLY A 83 5.02 12.21 -13.03
N LEU A 84 3.89 12.85 -13.39
CA LEU A 84 3.24 13.84 -12.55
C LEU A 84 2.79 13.27 -11.20
N ASN A 85 2.18 12.08 -11.20
CA ASN A 85 1.75 11.39 -10.00
C ASN A 85 2.93 11.00 -9.08
N LEU A 86 4.08 10.65 -9.66
CA LEU A 86 5.32 10.44 -8.90
C LEU A 86 5.81 11.73 -8.25
N ILE A 87 5.73 12.88 -8.96
CA ILE A 87 6.09 14.19 -8.40
C ILE A 87 5.16 14.54 -7.23
N ILE A 88 3.86 14.33 -7.37
CA ILE A 88 2.89 14.54 -6.29
C ILE A 88 3.25 13.66 -5.08
N THR A 89 3.50 12.36 -5.31
CA THR A 89 3.94 11.44 -4.25
C THR A 89 5.21 11.94 -3.58
N GLY A 90 6.22 12.34 -4.38
CA GLY A 90 7.49 12.85 -3.88
C GLY A 90 7.31 14.09 -3.00
N SER A 91 6.46 15.02 -3.42
CA SER A 91 6.15 16.23 -2.65
C SER A 91 5.52 15.91 -1.31
N ILE A 92 4.53 15.00 -1.27
CA ILE A 92 3.87 14.55 -0.05
C ILE A 92 4.86 13.86 0.89
N LEU A 93 5.73 12.99 0.36
CA LEU A 93 6.77 12.32 1.13
C LEU A 93 7.76 13.32 1.76
N LEU A 94 8.20 14.33 1.02
CA LEU A 94 9.09 15.37 1.54
C LEU A 94 8.48 16.14 2.71
N LEU A 95 7.18 16.42 2.67
CA LEU A 95 6.46 17.08 3.75
C LEU A 95 6.47 16.26 5.07
N THR A 96 6.65 14.94 5.00
CA THR A 96 6.72 14.08 6.21
C THR A 96 7.92 14.39 7.09
N LYS A 97 8.94 15.11 6.60
CA LYS A 97 10.04 15.61 7.42
C LYS A 97 9.57 16.46 8.59
N ASN A 98 8.44 17.16 8.44
CA ASN A 98 7.91 18.06 9.46
C ASN A 98 7.04 17.36 10.51
N THR A 99 6.73 16.06 10.33
CA THR A 99 5.85 15.32 11.26
C THR A 99 6.49 15.07 12.62
N ASP A 100 7.80 15.25 12.76
CA ASP A 100 8.48 15.18 14.07
C ASP A 100 8.08 16.31 15.02
N LYS A 101 7.58 17.40 14.48
CA LYS A 101 7.08 18.55 15.23
C LYS A 101 5.67 18.32 15.79
N ILE A 102 4.98 17.25 15.36
CA ILE A 102 3.65 16.89 15.87
C ILE A 102 3.83 16.22 17.24
N PRO A 103 3.32 16.84 18.33
CA PRO A 103 3.61 16.39 19.69
C PRO A 103 2.92 15.06 20.05
N ILE A 104 1.82 14.73 19.37
CA ILE A 104 1.00 13.55 19.68
C ILE A 104 1.45 12.39 18.81
N LYS A 105 1.88 11.29 19.43
CA LYS A 105 2.22 10.03 18.74
C LYS A 105 1.14 8.99 19.05
N LYS A 106 0.07 9.02 18.26
CA LYS A 106 -1.08 8.12 18.41
C LYS A 106 -0.68 6.66 18.18
N ASP A 107 -1.15 5.81 19.07
CA ASP A 107 -1.14 4.35 18.95
C ASP A 107 -2.47 3.82 18.42
N VAL A 108 -2.69 2.51 18.50
CA VAL A 108 -3.91 1.85 18.05
C VAL A 108 -5.14 2.41 18.79
N PHE A 109 -5.08 2.54 20.12
CA PHE A 109 -6.24 2.93 20.94
C PHE A 109 -6.55 4.43 20.87
N SER A 110 -5.57 5.28 20.68
CA SER A 110 -5.75 6.72 20.51
C SER A 110 -6.06 7.16 19.08
N THR A 111 -5.97 6.25 18.11
CA THR A 111 -6.33 6.51 16.72
C THR A 111 -7.85 6.45 16.55
N THR A 112 -8.46 7.52 16.03
CA THR A 112 -9.91 7.58 15.78
C THR A 112 -10.28 6.94 14.45
N TYR A 113 -11.53 6.50 14.31
CA TYR A 113 -12.04 5.97 13.02
C TYR A 113 -12.06 7.02 11.90
N TYR A 114 -12.14 8.31 12.25
CA TYR A 114 -11.94 9.39 11.29
C TYR A 114 -10.52 9.37 10.70
N ASN A 115 -9.50 9.21 11.54
CA ASN A 115 -8.12 9.07 11.08
C ASN A 115 -7.96 7.87 10.12
N VAL A 116 -8.58 6.75 10.49
CA VAL A 116 -8.57 5.50 9.69
C VAL A 116 -9.24 5.72 8.33
N LEU A 117 -10.39 6.39 8.29
CA LEU A 117 -11.08 6.70 7.04
C LEU A 117 -10.23 7.60 6.14
N MET A 118 -9.56 8.62 6.69
CA MET A 118 -8.66 9.49 5.93
C MET A 118 -7.48 8.73 5.33
N ILE A 119 -6.92 7.76 6.06
CA ILE A 119 -5.87 6.87 5.54
C ILE A 119 -6.45 5.97 4.42
N GLY A 120 -7.67 5.48 4.58
CA GLY A 120 -8.37 4.71 3.55
C GLY A 120 -8.65 5.52 2.27
N ILE A 121 -9.00 6.80 2.39
CA ILE A 121 -9.15 7.72 1.25
C ILE A 121 -7.79 7.93 0.56
N ALA A 122 -6.72 8.10 1.33
CA ALA A 122 -5.37 8.18 0.78
C ALA A 122 -4.98 6.91 0.01
N GLN A 123 -5.38 5.73 0.51
CA GLN A 123 -5.20 4.46 -0.20
C GLN A 123 -6.01 4.41 -1.50
N ALA A 124 -7.24 4.92 -1.49
CA ALA A 124 -8.09 4.98 -2.67
C ALA A 124 -7.51 5.90 -3.76
N LEU A 125 -6.95 7.06 -3.38
CA LEU A 125 -6.23 7.93 -4.31
C LEU A 125 -4.98 7.26 -4.91
N ALA A 126 -4.39 6.33 -4.20
CA ALA A 126 -3.22 5.60 -4.69
C ALA A 126 -3.53 4.45 -5.67
N VAL A 127 -4.78 4.32 -6.12
CA VAL A 127 -5.17 3.47 -7.27
C VAL A 127 -4.64 4.06 -8.58
N PHE A 128 -4.45 5.38 -8.65
CA PHE A 128 -3.87 6.01 -9.85
C PHE A 128 -2.40 5.62 -10.07
N PRO A 129 -2.04 5.14 -11.28
CA PRO A 129 -0.66 4.77 -11.62
C PRO A 129 0.33 5.92 -11.35
N GLY A 130 1.47 5.59 -10.72
CA GLY A 130 2.48 6.58 -10.32
C GLY A 130 2.27 7.15 -8.91
N ILE A 131 1.10 7.01 -8.30
CA ILE A 131 0.92 7.34 -6.89
C ILE A 131 1.37 6.14 -6.03
N SER A 132 2.35 6.38 -5.14
CA SER A 132 2.82 5.35 -4.23
C SER A 132 1.79 5.08 -3.13
N ARG A 133 1.21 3.87 -3.09
CA ARG A 133 0.21 3.50 -2.09
C ARG A 133 0.77 3.62 -0.66
N SER A 134 1.89 2.95 -0.37
CA SER A 134 2.52 3.05 0.95
C SER A 134 3.03 4.47 1.24
N GLY A 135 3.51 5.17 0.22
CA GLY A 135 3.89 6.59 0.33
C GLY A 135 2.72 7.45 0.82
N MET A 136 1.55 7.32 0.21
CA MET A 136 0.35 8.08 0.58
C MET A 136 -0.19 7.71 1.95
N THR A 137 -0.42 6.42 2.19
CA THR A 137 -1.06 5.95 3.43
C THR A 137 -0.19 6.22 4.66
N ILE A 138 1.13 5.98 4.58
CA ILE A 138 2.07 6.28 5.66
C ILE A 138 2.16 7.81 5.88
N SER A 139 2.26 8.61 4.80
CA SER A 139 2.36 10.07 4.95
C SER A 139 1.13 10.64 5.63
N VAL A 140 -0.08 10.25 5.20
CA VAL A 140 -1.33 10.71 5.83
C VAL A 140 -1.41 10.23 7.27
N ALA A 141 -1.04 8.98 7.57
CA ALA A 141 -0.99 8.48 8.95
C ALA A 141 -0.07 9.33 9.84
N LEU A 142 1.12 9.69 9.33
CA LEU A 142 2.06 10.57 10.05
C LEU A 142 1.51 11.98 10.25
N PHE A 143 0.86 12.58 9.23
CA PHE A 143 0.22 13.90 9.34
C PHE A 143 -0.92 13.91 10.36
N LEU A 144 -1.62 12.80 10.52
CA LEU A 144 -2.68 12.61 11.52
C LEU A 144 -2.12 12.33 12.93
N GLY A 145 -0.79 12.26 13.07
CA GLY A 145 -0.10 12.09 14.35
C GLY A 145 0.05 10.66 14.82
N LEU A 146 -0.11 9.66 13.97
CA LEU A 146 0.19 8.26 14.31
C LEU A 146 1.69 8.10 14.56
N ASN A 147 2.07 7.23 15.51
CA ASN A 147 3.46 6.88 15.67
C ASN A 147 3.98 6.14 14.41
N ARG A 148 5.28 6.27 14.14
CA ARG A 148 5.89 5.78 12.88
C ARG A 148 5.77 4.28 12.70
N ASP A 149 5.94 3.53 13.76
CA ASP A 149 5.86 2.07 13.71
C ASP A 149 4.45 1.62 13.36
N PHE A 150 3.45 2.14 14.06
CA PHE A 150 2.05 1.84 13.80
C PHE A 150 1.60 2.34 12.40
N ALA A 151 2.02 3.52 11.99
CA ALA A 151 1.72 4.06 10.65
C ALA A 151 2.20 3.12 9.54
N GLY A 152 3.42 2.56 9.66
CA GLY A 152 3.95 1.58 8.72
C GLY A 152 3.19 0.25 8.77
N ARG A 153 3.08 -0.37 9.95
CA ARG A 153 2.37 -1.65 10.12
C ARG A 153 0.93 -1.55 9.59
N PHE A 154 0.20 -0.53 9.99
CA PHE A 154 -1.18 -0.32 9.57
C PHE A 154 -1.31 -0.11 8.06
N SER A 155 -0.42 0.68 7.44
CA SER A 155 -0.39 0.87 5.98
C SER A 155 -0.26 -0.45 5.22
N PHE A 156 0.59 -1.38 5.70
CA PHE A 156 0.74 -2.69 5.07
C PHE A 156 -0.45 -3.61 5.36
N LEU A 157 -1.01 -3.58 6.56
CA LEU A 157 -2.20 -4.37 6.90
C LEU A 157 -3.41 -4.00 6.02
N ILE A 158 -3.70 -2.70 5.84
CA ILE A 158 -4.81 -2.26 4.97
C ILE A 158 -4.55 -2.55 3.49
N SER A 159 -3.29 -2.77 3.09
CA SER A 159 -2.96 -3.13 1.72
C SER A 159 -3.30 -4.58 1.37
N LEU A 160 -3.31 -5.49 2.35
CA LEU A 160 -3.52 -6.92 2.12
C LEU A 160 -4.88 -7.23 1.49
N PRO A 161 -6.03 -6.73 2.01
CA PRO A 161 -7.32 -6.94 1.36
C PRO A 161 -7.37 -6.39 -0.07
N ALA A 162 -6.78 -5.23 -0.31
CA ALA A 162 -6.76 -4.59 -1.62
C ALA A 162 -5.93 -5.38 -2.64
N ILE A 163 -4.72 -5.84 -2.26
CA ILE A 163 -3.87 -6.68 -3.11
C ILE A 163 -4.55 -8.02 -3.38
N PHE A 164 -5.11 -8.64 -2.34
CA PHE A 164 -5.81 -9.92 -2.47
C PHE A 164 -7.00 -9.82 -3.42
N GLY A 165 -7.81 -8.75 -3.32
CA GLY A 165 -8.90 -8.48 -4.24
C GLY A 165 -8.43 -8.30 -5.68
N ALA A 166 -7.36 -7.52 -5.90
CA ALA A 166 -6.77 -7.32 -7.22
C ALA A 166 -6.23 -8.63 -7.80
N LEU A 167 -5.56 -9.47 -7.00
CA LEU A 167 -5.08 -10.79 -7.44
C LEU A 167 -6.23 -11.70 -7.89
N ILE A 168 -7.35 -11.74 -7.14
CA ILE A 168 -8.53 -12.53 -7.52
C ILE A 168 -9.11 -12.05 -8.86
N LEU A 169 -9.21 -10.73 -9.05
CA LEU A 169 -9.71 -10.15 -10.30
C LEU A 169 -8.78 -10.49 -11.48
N SER A 170 -7.47 -10.34 -11.30
CA SER A 170 -6.47 -10.68 -12.32
C SER A 170 -6.50 -12.16 -12.70
N LEU A 171 -6.68 -13.07 -11.71
CA LEU A 171 -6.81 -14.51 -11.98
C LEU A 171 -8.06 -14.85 -12.79
N LYS A 172 -9.19 -14.14 -12.61
CA LYS A 172 -10.41 -14.34 -13.41
C LYS A 172 -10.23 -13.94 -14.86
N ASN A 173 -9.31 -13.04 -15.17
CA ASN A 173 -9.03 -12.56 -16.51
C ASN A 173 -8.04 -13.45 -17.27
N LEU A 174 -7.46 -14.47 -16.63
CA LEU A 174 -6.62 -15.47 -17.29
C LEU A 174 -7.51 -16.45 -18.08
N LYS A 175 -7.48 -16.36 -19.42
CA LYS A 175 -8.30 -17.20 -20.29
C LYS A 175 -7.58 -18.43 -20.86
N ASP A 176 -6.26 -18.35 -21.14
CA ASP A 176 -5.49 -19.45 -21.74
C ASP A 176 -4.06 -19.51 -21.23
N LEU A 177 -3.70 -20.64 -20.58
CA LEU A 177 -2.35 -20.91 -20.05
C LEU A 177 -1.48 -21.73 -21.01
N LYS A 178 -1.96 -22.02 -22.24
CA LYS A 178 -1.39 -23.08 -23.09
C LYS A 178 0.01 -22.82 -23.65
N SER A 179 0.55 -21.60 -23.58
CA SER A 179 1.83 -21.25 -24.20
C SER A 179 2.81 -20.53 -23.26
N PHE A 180 2.58 -20.54 -21.94
CA PHE A 180 3.44 -19.84 -21.00
C PHE A 180 4.48 -20.78 -20.38
N ASP A 181 5.74 -20.37 -20.45
CA ASP A 181 6.79 -21.04 -19.70
C ASP A 181 6.69 -20.65 -18.19
N ILE A 182 6.17 -21.58 -17.41
CA ILE A 182 5.99 -21.45 -15.94
C ILE A 182 7.31 -21.05 -15.24
N SER A 183 8.46 -21.37 -15.83
CA SER A 183 9.77 -21.04 -15.26
C SER A 183 9.93 -19.53 -15.03
N TYR A 184 9.46 -18.67 -15.95
CA TYR A 184 9.53 -17.22 -15.78
C TYR A 184 8.65 -16.72 -14.63
N ALA A 185 7.45 -17.29 -14.46
CA ALA A 185 6.58 -16.94 -13.34
C ALA A 185 7.20 -17.35 -11.99
N VAL A 186 7.80 -18.53 -11.91
CA VAL A 186 8.45 -19.01 -10.68
C VAL A 186 9.66 -18.15 -10.34
N ILE A 187 10.51 -17.81 -11.32
CA ILE A 187 11.66 -16.92 -11.10
C ILE A 187 11.18 -15.55 -10.64
N GLY A 188 10.16 -14.98 -11.31
CA GLY A 188 9.56 -13.70 -10.95
C GLY A 188 9.00 -13.70 -9.52
N LEU A 189 8.27 -14.76 -9.14
CA LEU A 189 7.70 -14.93 -7.81
C LEU A 189 8.80 -14.98 -6.73
N ILE A 190 9.81 -15.84 -6.91
CA ILE A 190 10.91 -15.97 -5.93
C ILE A 190 11.68 -14.67 -5.81
N THR A 191 11.99 -14.03 -6.94
CA THR A 191 12.74 -12.78 -6.97
C THR A 191 11.96 -11.68 -6.27
N SER A 192 10.68 -11.48 -6.62
CA SER A 192 9.83 -10.45 -6.01
C SER A 192 9.60 -10.71 -4.52
N PHE A 193 9.50 -11.96 -4.11
CA PHE A 193 9.39 -12.35 -2.69
C PHE A 193 10.65 -11.95 -1.90
N VAL A 194 11.84 -12.34 -2.38
CA VAL A 194 13.11 -12.04 -1.68
C VAL A 194 13.36 -10.54 -1.62
N PHE A 195 13.26 -9.84 -2.77
CA PHE A 195 13.44 -8.39 -2.80
C PHE A 195 12.33 -7.65 -2.05
N GLY A 196 11.10 -8.19 -2.03
CA GLY A 196 9.99 -7.68 -1.22
C GLY A 196 10.31 -7.68 0.27
N ILE A 197 10.85 -8.78 0.80
CA ILE A 197 11.29 -8.86 2.20
C ILE A 197 12.36 -7.80 2.51
N ILE A 198 13.37 -7.68 1.66
CA ILE A 198 14.46 -6.72 1.84
C ILE A 198 13.92 -5.29 1.82
N ALA A 199 13.09 -4.96 0.82
CA ALA A 199 12.50 -3.63 0.65
C ALA A 199 11.60 -3.24 1.83
N LEU A 200 10.75 -4.17 2.32
CA LEU A 200 9.87 -3.93 3.46
C LEU A 200 10.67 -3.67 4.74
N LYS A 201 11.69 -4.47 5.03
CA LYS A 201 12.58 -4.27 6.19
C LYS A 201 13.30 -2.93 6.10
N PHE A 202 13.81 -2.59 4.93
CA PHE A 202 14.51 -1.33 4.68
C PHE A 202 13.56 -0.14 4.89
N LEU A 203 12.37 -0.17 4.29
CA LEU A 203 11.37 0.89 4.43
C LEU A 203 10.96 1.08 5.89
N MET A 204 10.64 0.01 6.62
CA MET A 204 10.29 0.10 8.04
C MET A 204 11.44 0.65 8.89
N SER A 205 12.70 0.28 8.60
CA SER A 205 13.87 0.83 9.26
C SER A 205 14.00 2.35 9.04
N PHE A 206 13.84 2.80 7.79
CA PHE A 206 13.89 4.23 7.45
C PHE A 206 12.74 5.02 8.09
N LEU A 207 11.54 4.44 8.11
CA LEU A 207 10.37 5.04 8.73
C LEU A 207 10.58 5.23 10.23
N ARG A 208 11.02 4.18 10.95
CA ARG A 208 11.31 4.25 12.40
C ARG A 208 12.36 5.29 12.74
N LYS A 209 13.39 5.44 11.89
CA LYS A 209 14.46 6.43 12.06
C LYS A 209 14.06 7.86 11.66
N GLY A 210 12.82 8.09 11.22
CA GLY A 210 12.37 9.42 10.75
C GLY A 210 12.92 9.84 9.40
N LYS A 211 13.47 8.92 8.65
CA LYS A 211 14.11 9.17 7.36
C LYS A 211 13.20 8.86 6.17
N PHE A 212 11.90 8.69 6.39
CA PHE A 212 10.95 8.31 5.36
C PHE A 212 10.87 9.34 4.21
N PHE A 213 11.04 10.61 4.52
CA PHE A 213 11.04 11.69 3.53
C PHE A 213 12.12 11.54 2.43
N HIS A 214 13.18 10.76 2.66
CA HIS A 214 14.23 10.56 1.64
C HIS A 214 13.69 9.86 0.38
N PHE A 215 12.68 9.00 0.52
CA PHE A 215 12.00 8.41 -0.63
C PHE A 215 11.31 9.46 -1.51
N GLY A 216 11.01 10.64 -0.95
CA GLY A 216 10.48 11.78 -1.69
C GLY A 216 11.43 12.30 -2.74
N PHE A 217 12.74 12.39 -2.45
CA PHE A 217 13.74 12.80 -3.45
C PHE A 217 13.80 11.80 -4.62
N TYR A 218 13.77 10.50 -4.33
CA TYR A 218 13.73 9.48 -5.38
C TYR A 218 12.49 9.64 -6.26
N CYS A 219 11.30 9.78 -5.68
CA CYS A 219 10.06 9.97 -6.44
C CYS A 219 10.08 11.26 -7.27
N MET A 220 10.64 12.35 -6.74
CA MET A 220 10.77 13.62 -7.47
C MET A 220 11.69 13.48 -8.69
N ILE A 221 12.89 12.93 -8.51
CA ILE A 221 13.88 12.78 -9.60
C ILE A 221 13.32 11.89 -10.71
N VAL A 222 12.79 10.70 -10.33
CA VAL A 222 12.22 9.76 -11.30
C VAL A 222 10.97 10.35 -11.95
N GLY A 223 10.11 11.01 -11.18
CA GLY A 223 8.88 11.63 -11.69
C GLY A 223 9.16 12.73 -12.71
N ILE A 224 10.13 13.62 -12.44
CA ILE A 224 10.54 14.66 -13.38
C ILE A 224 11.14 14.04 -14.65
N ALA A 225 12.02 13.05 -14.51
CA ALA A 225 12.63 12.38 -15.66
C ALA A 225 11.58 11.72 -16.57
N VAL A 226 10.63 10.97 -15.97
CA VAL A 226 9.54 10.33 -16.72
C VAL A 226 8.63 11.37 -17.38
N TYR A 227 8.25 12.41 -16.65
CA TYR A 227 7.38 13.47 -17.16
C TYR A 227 8.00 14.18 -18.37
N LEU A 228 9.27 14.61 -18.28
CA LEU A 228 9.98 15.29 -19.35
C LEU A 228 10.18 14.36 -20.56
N TYR A 229 10.58 13.11 -20.34
CA TYR A 229 10.76 12.14 -21.42
C TYR A 229 9.49 11.96 -22.25
N PHE A 230 8.36 11.70 -21.61
CA PHE A 230 7.12 11.44 -22.35
C PHE A 230 6.46 12.70 -22.94
N ILE A 231 6.71 13.89 -22.40
CA ILE A 231 6.28 15.14 -23.04
C ILE A 231 7.12 15.40 -24.30
N THR A 232 8.44 15.22 -24.23
CA THR A 232 9.30 15.46 -25.40
C THR A 232 9.03 14.45 -26.52
N VAL A 233 8.76 13.17 -26.19
CA VAL A 233 8.42 12.15 -27.18
C VAL A 233 7.02 12.36 -27.77
N ALA A 234 6.08 12.93 -27.01
CA ALA A 234 4.72 13.22 -27.52
C ALA A 234 4.64 14.46 -28.42
N VAL A 235 5.67 15.32 -28.39
CA VAL A 235 5.75 16.56 -29.21
C VAL A 235 6.48 16.33 -30.53
N ASN A 236 7.28 15.26 -30.65
CA ASN A 236 7.94 14.82 -31.87
C ASN A 236 7.15 13.71 -32.56
#